data_c8b36b6600a99cfc49867e4c89692fe3
#
_entry.id   c8b36b6600a99cfc49867e4c89692fe3
#
_cell.length_a   1.000
_cell.length_b   1.000
_cell.length_c   1.000
_cell.angle_alpha   90.00
_cell.angle_beta   90.00
_cell.angle_gamma   90.00
#
_symmetry.space_group_name_H-M   'P 1'
#
loop_
_entity.id
_entity.type
_entity.pdbx_description
1 polymer ?
#
loop_
_entity_poly.entity_id
_entity_poly.type
_entity_poly.pdbx_seq_one_letter_code
_entity_poly.pdbx_strand_id
1 'polypeptide(L)'
;MAGKVIIAGAGPGDEGLLTLKCLEAIRAADVIIYDRLIPMSALKYARNDAELIFAGKEPGRHIMEEDEIIRIMILRAGSGKNVLRLHGGDPFLFGRGFEECLAVLNAGIPCEVIPGVTSAIAVPEYFLIPPVLRGVSSSV
;
A
#
# COMPACT_ATOMS: atom_id res chain seq x y z
N MET A 1 21.89 -7.40 9.60
CA MET A 1 21.55 -7.02 8.23
C MET A 1 20.20 -6.33 8.21
N ALA A 2 20.10 -5.17 7.60
CA ALA A 2 18.83 -4.47 7.51
C ALA A 2 17.89 -5.16 6.53
N GLY A 3 16.60 -5.05 6.79
CA GLY A 3 15.56 -5.44 5.86
C GLY A 3 15.28 -4.35 4.84
N LYS A 4 14.10 -4.39 4.25
CA LYS A 4 13.66 -3.39 3.29
C LYS A 4 12.20 -3.04 3.51
N VAL A 5 11.78 -1.92 2.92
CA VAL A 5 10.38 -1.51 2.88
C VAL A 5 9.89 -1.57 1.44
N ILE A 6 8.71 -2.15 1.26
CA ILE A 6 7.98 -2.12 0.00
C ILE A 6 6.69 -1.34 0.25
N ILE A 7 6.45 -0.35 -0.58
CA ILE A 7 5.22 0.45 -0.54
C ILE A 7 4.39 0.07 -1.76
N ALA A 8 3.23 -0.52 -1.53
CA ALA A 8 2.44 -1.11 -2.60
C ALA A 8 1.00 -0.65 -2.58
N GLY A 9 0.39 -0.58 -3.76
CA GLY A 9 -1.04 -0.39 -3.91
C GLY A 9 -1.77 -1.71 -4.02
N ALA A 10 -2.82 -1.86 -3.25
CA ALA A 10 -3.66 -3.07 -3.23
C ALA A 10 -4.84 -2.98 -4.19
N GLY A 11 -4.95 -1.90 -4.95
CA GLY A 11 -6.04 -1.71 -5.89
C GLY A 11 -7.32 -1.19 -5.25
N PRO A 12 -8.41 -1.13 -6.02
CA PRO A 12 -9.62 -0.39 -5.62
C PRO A 12 -10.60 -1.17 -4.75
N GLY A 13 -10.27 -2.36 -4.31
CA GLY A 13 -11.11 -3.16 -3.42
C GLY A 13 -11.40 -4.58 -3.91
N ASP A 14 -11.35 -4.82 -5.21
CA ASP A 14 -11.48 -6.15 -5.79
C ASP A 14 -10.15 -6.88 -5.68
N GLU A 15 -10.14 -8.02 -5.00
CA GLU A 15 -8.95 -8.86 -4.85
C GLU A 15 -8.35 -9.24 -6.22
N GLY A 16 -9.19 -9.42 -7.23
CA GLY A 16 -8.76 -9.73 -8.59
C GLY A 16 -7.96 -8.62 -9.26
N LEU A 17 -7.95 -7.42 -8.68
CA LEU A 17 -7.18 -6.29 -9.20
C LEU A 17 -5.88 -6.05 -8.44
N LEU A 18 -5.45 -6.99 -7.59
CA LEU A 18 -4.09 -7.00 -7.07
C LEU A 18 -3.13 -7.27 -8.22
N THR A 19 -2.01 -6.54 -8.25
CA THR A 19 -0.95 -6.92 -9.18
C THR A 19 -0.27 -8.19 -8.69
N LEU A 20 0.35 -8.93 -9.59
CA LEU A 20 1.14 -10.10 -9.18
C LEU A 20 2.27 -9.71 -8.24
N LYS A 21 2.91 -8.56 -8.48
CA LYS A 21 3.96 -8.06 -7.59
C LYS A 21 3.44 -7.78 -6.19
N CYS A 22 2.27 -7.17 -6.09
CA CYS A 22 1.67 -6.89 -4.79
C CYS A 22 1.35 -8.19 -4.04
N LEU A 23 0.79 -9.17 -4.74
CA LEU A 23 0.49 -10.48 -4.15
C LEU A 23 1.74 -11.15 -3.61
N GLU A 24 2.83 -11.14 -4.38
CA GLU A 24 4.09 -11.73 -3.95
C GLU A 24 4.68 -10.98 -2.75
N ALA A 25 4.56 -9.65 -2.73
CA ALA A 25 5.01 -8.85 -1.60
C ALA A 25 4.23 -9.20 -0.32
N ILE A 26 2.93 -9.43 -0.44
CA ILE A 26 2.11 -9.87 0.71
C ILE A 26 2.60 -11.22 1.24
N ARG A 27 2.87 -12.15 0.33
CA ARG A 27 3.35 -13.49 0.70
C ARG A 27 4.72 -13.49 1.36
N ALA A 28 5.57 -12.56 0.98
CA ALA A 28 6.97 -12.52 1.44
C ALA A 28 7.16 -11.66 2.70
N ALA A 29 6.22 -10.80 3.05
CA ALA A 29 6.39 -9.82 4.11
C ALA A 29 6.48 -10.45 5.49
N ASP A 30 7.37 -9.90 6.31
CA ASP A 30 7.43 -10.21 7.74
C ASP A 30 6.45 -9.34 8.53
N VAL A 31 6.24 -8.11 8.05
CA VAL A 31 5.35 -7.12 8.68
C VAL A 31 4.52 -6.47 7.57
N ILE A 32 3.22 -6.37 7.78
CA ILE A 32 2.31 -5.67 6.86
C ILE A 32 1.60 -4.58 7.63
N ILE A 33 1.79 -3.33 7.20
CA ILE A 33 1.10 -2.18 7.74
C ILE A 33 0.06 -1.77 6.70
N TYR A 34 -1.21 -1.82 7.06
CA TYR A 34 -2.29 -1.63 6.10
C TYR A 34 -3.33 -0.66 6.66
N ASP A 35 -4.05 0.00 5.76
CA ASP A 35 -5.15 0.88 6.13
C ASP A 35 -6.50 0.26 5.76
N ARG A 36 -7.57 1.03 6.00
CA ARG A 36 -8.94 0.55 5.87
C ARG A 36 -9.37 0.24 4.44
N LEU A 37 -8.74 0.85 3.45
CA LEU A 37 -9.20 0.80 2.07
C LEU A 37 -8.69 -0.39 1.27
N ILE A 38 -7.88 -1.24 1.88
CA ILE A 38 -7.42 -2.44 1.19
C ILE A 38 -8.51 -3.51 1.19
N PRO A 39 -8.53 -4.41 0.20
CA PRO A 39 -9.39 -5.58 0.29
C PRO A 39 -8.89 -6.51 1.38
N MET A 40 -9.67 -6.66 2.45
CA MET A 40 -9.24 -7.45 3.62
C MET A 40 -8.95 -8.89 3.27
N SER A 41 -9.61 -9.43 2.23
CA SER A 41 -9.33 -10.78 1.73
C SER A 41 -7.91 -10.93 1.22
N ALA A 42 -7.23 -9.84 0.84
CA ALA A 42 -5.84 -9.90 0.39
C ALA A 42 -4.89 -10.34 1.51
N LEU A 43 -5.24 -10.07 2.77
CA LEU A 43 -4.41 -10.45 3.90
C LEU A 43 -4.34 -11.96 4.13
N LYS A 44 -5.25 -12.74 3.55
CA LYS A 44 -5.19 -14.22 3.62
C LYS A 44 -3.95 -14.80 2.95
N TYR A 45 -3.32 -14.04 2.04
CA TYR A 45 -2.10 -14.48 1.37
C TYR A 45 -0.84 -14.23 2.19
N ALA A 46 -0.96 -13.51 3.30
CA ALA A 46 0.17 -13.29 4.20
C ALA A 46 0.57 -14.60 4.90
N ARG A 47 1.85 -14.69 5.28
CA ARG A 47 2.31 -15.81 6.10
C ARG A 47 1.60 -15.80 7.44
N ASN A 48 1.41 -17.00 8.03
CA ASN A 48 0.75 -17.11 9.33
C ASN A 48 1.51 -16.40 10.45
N ASP A 49 2.82 -16.28 10.31
CA ASP A 49 3.69 -15.61 11.28
C ASP A 49 3.95 -14.14 10.97
N ALA A 50 3.34 -13.59 9.93
CA ALA A 50 3.48 -12.18 9.60
C ALA A 50 2.80 -11.30 10.65
N GLU A 51 3.47 -10.22 11.03
CA GLU A 51 2.88 -9.21 11.91
C GLU A 51 1.96 -8.32 11.08
N LEU A 52 0.67 -8.23 11.44
CA LEU A 52 -0.30 -7.38 10.74
C LEU A 52 -0.61 -6.18 11.61
N ILE A 53 -0.34 -4.99 11.10
CA ILE A 53 -0.54 -3.73 11.82
C ILE A 53 -1.58 -2.89 11.08
N PHE A 54 -2.73 -2.66 11.71
CA PHE A 54 -3.74 -1.79 11.15
C PHE A 54 -3.41 -0.34 11.47
N ALA A 55 -3.30 0.49 10.44
CA ALA A 55 -2.94 1.90 10.57
C ALA A 55 -4.10 2.85 10.25
N GLY A 56 -5.26 2.30 9.88
CA GLY A 56 -6.41 3.10 9.49
C GLY A 56 -7.24 3.60 10.65
N LYS A 57 -8.31 4.32 10.33
CA LYS A 57 -9.26 4.82 11.31
C LYS A 57 -10.26 3.74 11.68
N GLU A 58 -10.45 3.52 12.98
CA GLU A 58 -11.40 2.55 13.50
C GLU A 58 -12.15 3.17 14.69
N PRO A 59 -13.47 2.96 14.81
CA PRO A 59 -14.23 3.48 15.94
C PRO A 59 -13.64 3.05 17.28
N GLY A 60 -13.47 4.00 18.22
CA GLY A 60 -12.93 3.71 19.54
C GLY A 60 -11.43 3.51 19.59
N ARG A 61 -10.73 3.63 18.46
CA ARG A 61 -9.28 3.51 18.41
C ARG A 61 -8.63 4.81 17.99
N HIS A 62 -7.42 5.03 18.51
CA HIS A 62 -6.57 6.11 18.08
C HIS A 62 -6.16 5.92 16.61
N ILE A 63 -6.25 6.99 15.81
CA ILE A 63 -5.74 7.00 14.44
C ILE A 63 -4.22 7.03 14.51
N MET A 64 -3.56 6.10 13.82
CA MET A 64 -2.11 6.12 13.73
C MET A 64 -1.66 7.28 12.86
N GLU A 65 -0.86 8.17 13.44
CA GLU A 65 -0.31 9.31 12.71
C GLU A 65 0.76 8.87 11.72
N GLU A 66 0.97 9.67 10.67
CA GLU A 66 1.93 9.34 9.62
C GLU A 66 3.35 9.16 10.17
N ASP A 67 3.76 10.02 11.09
CA ASP A 67 5.09 9.92 11.71
C ASP A 67 5.26 8.60 12.47
N GLU A 68 4.19 8.11 13.08
CA GLU A 68 4.19 6.84 13.80
C GLU A 68 4.32 5.67 12.82
N ILE A 69 3.62 5.71 11.69
CA ILE A 69 3.72 4.70 10.65
C ILE A 69 5.16 4.62 10.12
N ILE A 70 5.73 5.78 9.79
CA ILE A 70 7.10 5.87 9.29
C ILE A 70 8.08 5.31 10.32
N ARG A 71 7.91 5.68 11.59
CA ARG A 71 8.77 5.18 12.66
C ARG A 71 8.71 3.65 12.78
N ILE A 72 7.53 3.07 12.70
CA ILE A 72 7.36 1.62 12.76
C ILE A 72 8.07 0.95 11.59
N MET A 73 7.91 1.48 10.38
CA MET A 73 8.59 0.93 9.20
C MET A 73 10.09 0.94 9.38
N ILE A 74 10.64 2.05 9.84
CA ILE A 74 12.09 2.20 10.05
C ILE A 74 12.58 1.22 11.12
N LEU A 75 11.87 1.12 12.23
CA LEU A 75 12.25 0.21 13.32
C LEU A 75 12.23 -1.26 12.88
N ARG A 76 11.18 -1.68 12.21
CA ARG A 76 11.05 -3.07 11.77
C ARG A 76 12.08 -3.42 10.69
N ALA A 77 12.21 -2.58 9.69
CA ALA A 77 13.19 -2.81 8.62
C ALA A 77 14.62 -2.72 9.16
N GLY A 78 14.89 -1.80 10.10
CA GLY A 78 16.18 -1.70 10.75
C GLY A 78 16.57 -2.93 11.54
N SER A 79 15.60 -3.70 12.01
CA SER A 79 15.84 -4.98 12.71
C SER A 79 15.93 -6.19 11.77
N GLY A 80 15.99 -5.97 10.46
CA GLY A 80 16.20 -7.02 9.48
C GLY A 80 14.93 -7.58 8.85
N LYS A 81 13.77 -6.97 9.10
CA LYS A 81 12.50 -7.47 8.60
C LYS A 81 12.12 -6.84 7.26
N ASN A 82 11.42 -7.60 6.45
CA ASN A 82 10.80 -7.11 5.22
C ASN A 82 9.43 -6.54 5.56
N VAL A 83 9.28 -5.24 5.37
CA VAL A 83 8.08 -4.50 5.72
C VAL A 83 7.31 -4.14 4.45
N LEU A 84 6.03 -4.47 4.44
CA LEU A 84 5.12 -4.06 3.37
C LEU A 84 4.16 -3.00 3.92
N ARG A 85 4.18 -1.82 3.30
CA ARG A 85 3.19 -0.78 3.54
C ARG A 85 2.14 -0.86 2.44
N LEU A 86 0.93 -1.26 2.80
CA LEU A 86 -0.11 -1.58 1.84
C LEU A 86 -1.17 -0.49 1.84
N HIS A 87 -1.28 0.23 0.72
CA HIS A 87 -2.25 1.28 0.49
C HIS A 87 -3.43 0.77 -0.33
N GLY A 88 -4.61 1.35 -0.15
CA GLY A 88 -5.70 1.18 -1.12
C GLY A 88 -5.35 1.89 -2.42
N GLY A 89 -5.89 1.41 -3.54
CA GLY A 89 -5.62 1.99 -4.85
C GLY A 89 -4.15 1.97 -5.22
N ASP A 90 -3.61 3.15 -5.51
CA ASP A 90 -2.20 3.36 -5.83
C ASP A 90 -1.54 4.20 -4.74
N PRO A 91 -0.31 3.87 -4.31
CA PRO A 91 0.30 4.54 -3.17
C PRO A 91 0.71 5.99 -3.44
N PHE A 92 0.87 6.38 -4.71
CA PHE A 92 1.33 7.72 -5.07
C PHE A 92 0.21 8.64 -5.54
N LEU A 93 -1.02 8.13 -5.68
CA LEU A 93 -2.16 8.94 -6.09
C LEU A 93 -3.08 9.15 -4.88
N PHE A 94 -3.12 10.39 -4.37
CA PHE A 94 -3.85 10.75 -3.14
C PHE A 94 -3.48 9.89 -1.93
N GLY A 95 -2.29 9.32 -1.97
CA GLY A 95 -1.72 8.55 -0.86
C GLY A 95 -0.42 9.18 -0.42
N ARG A 96 0.09 8.72 0.70
CA ARG A 96 1.34 9.24 1.27
C ARG A 96 2.54 8.36 0.96
N GLY A 97 2.41 7.50 -0.04
CA GLY A 97 3.48 6.54 -0.38
C GLY A 97 4.82 7.20 -0.70
N PHE A 98 4.80 8.36 -1.39
CA PHE A 98 6.03 9.06 -1.70
C PHE A 98 6.74 9.58 -0.44
N GLU A 99 6.00 10.22 0.46
CA GLU A 99 6.56 10.75 1.70
C GLU A 99 7.11 9.61 2.58
N GLU A 100 6.40 8.52 2.64
CA GLU A 100 6.83 7.32 3.36
C GLU A 100 8.12 6.75 2.79
N CYS A 101 8.17 6.60 1.46
CA CYS A 101 9.36 6.09 0.77
C CYS A 101 10.57 6.99 0.99
N LEU A 102 10.37 8.30 0.84
CA LEU A 102 11.44 9.27 1.02
C LEU A 102 11.99 9.23 2.45
N ALA A 103 11.12 9.17 3.45
CA ALA A 103 11.53 9.10 4.84
C ALA A 103 12.35 7.83 5.14
N VAL A 104 11.92 6.70 4.59
CA VAL A 104 12.61 5.42 4.74
C VAL A 104 13.97 5.45 4.07
N LEU A 105 14.07 5.99 2.87
CA LEU A 105 15.33 6.14 2.14
C LEU A 105 16.29 7.07 2.89
N ASN A 106 15.77 8.16 3.45
CA ASN A 106 16.58 9.10 4.23
C ASN A 106 17.13 8.46 5.52
N ALA A 107 16.48 7.41 6.00
CA ALA A 107 16.95 6.63 7.15
C ALA A 107 17.96 5.54 6.75
N GLY A 108 18.31 5.46 5.47
CA GLY A 108 19.29 4.48 4.98
C GLY A 108 18.70 3.10 4.69
N ILE A 109 17.39 2.97 4.60
CA ILE A 109 16.72 1.70 4.37
C ILE A 109 16.26 1.62 2.91
N PRO A 110 16.51 0.51 2.20
CA PRO A 110 16.01 0.35 0.83
C PRO A 110 14.49 0.40 0.77
N CYS A 111 13.97 1.09 -0.24
CA CYS A 111 12.54 1.21 -0.44
C CYS A 111 12.21 0.94 -1.91
N GLU A 112 11.23 0.07 -2.12
CA GLU A 112 10.67 -0.20 -3.44
C GLU A 112 9.21 0.22 -3.46
N VAL A 113 8.70 0.59 -4.64
CA VAL A 113 7.30 0.96 -4.80
C VAL A 113 6.66 0.05 -5.85
N ILE A 114 5.48 -0.45 -5.53
CA ILE A 114 4.69 -1.25 -6.46
C ILE A 114 3.40 -0.48 -6.77
N PRO A 115 3.19 -0.05 -8.01
CA PRO A 115 1.95 0.62 -8.40
C PRO A 115 0.73 -0.27 -8.19
N GLY A 116 -0.42 0.36 -8.00
CA GLY A 116 -1.68 -0.34 -7.91
C GLY A 116 -2.73 0.30 -8.82
N VAL A 117 -3.85 -0.38 -9.01
CA VAL A 117 -4.97 0.13 -9.79
C VAL A 117 -5.71 1.17 -8.95
N THR A 118 -5.75 2.41 -9.43
CA THR A 118 -6.44 3.49 -8.71
C THR A 118 -7.94 3.46 -8.97
N SER A 119 -8.74 3.77 -7.95
CA SER A 119 -10.19 3.91 -8.07
C SER A 119 -10.59 5.05 -9.01
N ALA A 120 -9.72 6.05 -9.20
CA ALA A 120 -9.98 7.15 -10.11
C ALA A 120 -10.21 6.68 -11.56
N ILE A 121 -9.66 5.54 -11.91
CA ILE A 121 -9.84 4.92 -13.22
C ILE A 121 -10.78 3.72 -13.14
N ALA A 122 -10.60 2.87 -12.12
CA ALA A 122 -11.34 1.62 -12.02
C ALA A 122 -12.84 1.85 -11.78
N VAL A 123 -13.21 2.79 -10.92
CA VAL A 123 -14.63 3.00 -10.61
C VAL A 123 -15.41 3.52 -11.83
N PRO A 124 -14.95 4.55 -12.57
CA PRO A 124 -15.63 4.92 -13.81
C PRO A 124 -15.75 3.76 -14.81
N GLU A 125 -14.69 2.94 -14.92
CA GLU A 125 -14.71 1.81 -15.86
C GLU A 125 -15.79 0.78 -15.51
N TYR A 126 -16.01 0.53 -14.23
CA TYR A 126 -17.08 -0.39 -13.82
C TYR A 126 -18.47 0.11 -14.22
N PHE A 127 -18.62 1.42 -14.38
CA PHE A 127 -19.86 2.03 -14.86
C PHE A 127 -19.83 2.32 -16.36
N LEU A 128 -18.82 1.82 -17.08
CA LEU A 128 -18.64 2.02 -18.51
C LEU A 128 -18.49 3.51 -18.88
N ILE A 129 -17.86 4.27 -17.98
CA ILE A 129 -17.58 5.68 -18.17
C ILE A 129 -16.07 5.83 -18.38
N PRO A 130 -15.60 6.22 -19.59
CA PRO A 130 -14.17 6.42 -19.79
C PRO A 130 -13.73 7.71 -19.09
N PRO A 131 -12.65 7.66 -18.29
CA PRO A 131 -12.10 8.90 -17.69
C PRO A 131 -11.64 9.91 -18.72
N VAL A 132 -11.17 9.41 -19.87
CA VAL A 132 -10.79 10.24 -21.03
C VAL A 132 -11.47 9.64 -22.26
N LEU A 133 -12.21 10.45 -22.99
CA LEU A 133 -12.89 10.01 -24.22
C LEU A 133 -12.20 10.62 -25.42
N ARG A 134 -11.75 9.78 -26.35
CA ARG A 134 -11.08 10.23 -27.57
C ARG A 134 -11.97 11.19 -28.34
N GLY A 135 -11.40 12.34 -28.73
CA GLY A 135 -12.12 13.38 -29.46
C GLY A 135 -12.91 14.36 -28.59
N VAL A 136 -13.03 14.07 -27.27
CA VAL A 136 -13.76 14.92 -26.33
C VAL A 136 -12.82 15.47 -25.25
N SER A 137 -11.93 14.63 -24.73
CA SER A 137 -10.99 15.04 -23.69
C SER A 137 -9.62 14.47 -23.98
N SER A 138 -8.56 15.13 -23.49
CA SER A 138 -7.18 14.71 -23.70
C SER A 138 -6.38 14.59 -22.40
N SER A 139 -7.04 14.81 -21.25
CA SER A 139 -6.38 14.72 -19.94
C SER A 139 -7.36 14.26 -18.89
N VAL A 140 -6.78 13.80 -17.83
CA VAL A 140 -7.55 13.32 -16.67
C VAL A 140 -7.09 14.05 -15.41
#